data_fcbfd54a9e44a7fa9198df7128f89b38
#
_entry.id   fcbfd54a9e44a7fa9198df7128f89b38
#
_cell.length_a   1.000
_cell.length_b   1.000
_cell.length_c   1.000
_cell.angle_alpha   90.00
_cell.angle_beta   90.00
_cell.angle_gamma   90.00
#
_symmetry.space_group_name_H-M   'P 1'
#
loop_
_entity.id
_entity.type
_entity.pdbx_description
1 polymer ?
#
loop_
_entity_poly.entity_id
_entity_poly.type
_entity_poly.pdbx_seq_one_letter_code
_entity_poly.pdbx_strand_id
1 'polypeptide(L)'
;MPKGERAPNVESGNTLSQKHGAWSSRIVDPVAHELVSIVLDQVPYLADPSYEPAVWAWARAEARVVVLSAWLDDHGPLDKQGVPRPALSALKDFERLASACRARLGLDPLSRAQLGRDVAAQQVDLARIYEAMEQEDKK
;
A
#
# COMPACT_ATOMS: atom_id res chain seq x y z
N MET A 1 4.62 47.76 22.10
CA MET A 1 4.84 46.53 21.36
C MET A 1 3.57 46.15 20.66
N PRO A 2 3.52 46.00 19.37
CA PRO A 2 2.36 45.50 18.71
C PRO A 2 2.06 44.09 19.20
N LYS A 3 0.84 43.84 19.67
CA LYS A 3 0.36 42.50 20.01
C LYS A 3 0.44 41.64 18.75
N GLY A 4 1.21 40.57 18.80
CA GLY A 4 1.32 39.65 17.71
C GLY A 4 -0.04 39.20 17.21
N GLU A 5 -0.28 39.32 15.92
CA GLU A 5 -1.42 38.73 15.25
C GLU A 5 -1.46 37.23 15.60
N ARG A 6 -2.55 36.83 16.24
CA ARG A 6 -2.83 35.42 16.45
C ARG A 6 -2.96 34.78 15.07
N ALA A 7 -2.20 33.71 14.85
CA ALA A 7 -2.39 32.88 13.68
C ALA A 7 -3.89 32.54 13.53
N PRO A 8 -4.43 32.60 12.30
CA PRO A 8 -5.84 32.31 12.07
C PRO A 8 -6.18 30.91 12.59
N ASN A 9 -7.28 30.81 13.32
CA ASN A 9 -7.81 29.54 13.79
C ASN A 9 -7.97 28.59 12.61
N VAL A 10 -7.36 27.42 12.73
CA VAL A 10 -7.55 26.35 11.75
C VAL A 10 -8.95 25.76 11.99
N GLU A 11 -9.92 26.18 11.22
CA GLU A 11 -11.25 25.60 11.24
C GLU A 11 -11.24 24.21 10.62
N SER A 12 -12.07 23.32 11.17
CA SER A 12 -12.30 21.99 10.58
C SER A 12 -12.78 22.16 9.14
N GLY A 13 -12.00 21.62 8.18
CA GLY A 13 -12.23 21.83 6.75
C GLY A 13 -11.35 22.91 6.09
N ASN A 14 -10.47 23.55 6.86
CA ASN A 14 -9.53 24.51 6.30
C ASN A 14 -8.46 23.79 5.45
N THR A 15 -8.52 24.02 4.14
CA THR A 15 -7.60 23.44 3.16
C THR A 15 -6.34 24.27 2.96
N LEU A 16 -6.15 25.37 3.69
CA LEU A 16 -4.99 26.26 3.55
C LEU A 16 -3.66 25.60 3.91
N SER A 17 -3.68 24.62 4.81
CA SER A 17 -2.51 23.80 5.13
C SER A 17 -2.32 22.60 4.22
N GLN A 18 -3.31 22.28 3.40
CA GLN A 18 -3.20 21.25 2.36
C GLN A 18 -2.43 21.82 1.17
N LYS A 19 -1.24 22.31 1.46
CA LYS A 19 -0.33 22.75 0.41
C LYS A 19 0.15 21.52 -0.34
N HIS A 20 -0.37 21.42 -1.52
CA HIS A 20 0.32 20.90 -2.65
C HIS A 20 0.50 19.42 -2.71
N GLY A 21 0.08 19.03 -3.70
CA GLY A 21 0.73 18.03 -4.40
C GLY A 21 -0.03 16.77 -4.46
N ALA A 22 0.43 16.06 -5.41
CA ALA A 22 0.05 14.76 -5.84
C ALA A 22 -0.06 13.71 -4.71
N TRP A 23 0.46 13.99 -3.54
CA TRP A 23 0.39 13.08 -2.39
C TRP A 23 -0.50 13.54 -1.23
N SER A 24 -1.27 14.63 -1.41
CA SER A 24 -2.23 15.01 -0.39
C SER A 24 -3.29 13.91 -0.26
N SER A 25 -3.71 13.61 0.97
CA SER A 25 -4.75 12.61 1.23
C SER A 25 -6.04 12.88 0.45
N ARG A 26 -6.35 14.13 0.19
CA ARG A 26 -7.50 14.54 -0.62
C ARG A 26 -7.49 13.94 -2.04
N ILE A 27 -6.31 13.76 -2.64
CA ILE A 27 -6.15 13.20 -3.99
C ILE A 27 -5.89 11.71 -3.93
N VAL A 28 -5.10 11.27 -2.96
CA VAL A 28 -4.67 9.87 -2.80
C VAL A 28 -5.80 8.97 -2.28
N ASP A 29 -6.58 9.44 -1.32
CA ASP A 29 -7.58 8.60 -0.66
C ASP A 29 -8.66 8.08 -1.60
N PRO A 30 -9.24 8.87 -2.52
CA PRO A 30 -10.20 8.34 -3.49
C PRO A 30 -9.63 7.24 -4.37
N VAL A 31 -8.37 7.39 -4.82
CA VAL A 31 -7.68 6.37 -5.63
C VAL A 31 -7.41 5.12 -4.80
N ALA A 32 -6.99 5.27 -3.54
CA ALA A 32 -6.79 4.14 -2.64
C ALA A 32 -8.08 3.36 -2.37
N HIS A 33 -9.20 4.03 -2.15
CA HIS A 33 -10.51 3.39 -1.99
C HIS A 33 -10.92 2.59 -3.23
N GLU A 34 -10.71 3.13 -4.42
CA GLU A 34 -10.97 2.42 -5.67
C GLU A 34 -10.11 1.15 -5.80
N LEU A 35 -8.81 1.26 -5.50
CA LEU A 35 -7.89 0.13 -5.52
C LEU A 35 -8.29 -0.97 -4.53
N VAL A 36 -8.70 -0.61 -3.32
CA VAL A 36 -9.20 -1.58 -2.32
C VAL A 36 -10.44 -2.29 -2.84
N SER A 37 -11.39 -1.56 -3.38
CA SER A 37 -12.62 -2.15 -3.95
C SER A 37 -12.31 -3.16 -5.05
N ILE A 38 -11.43 -2.81 -5.97
CA ILE A 38 -11.04 -3.68 -7.09
C ILE A 38 -10.31 -4.93 -6.59
N VAL A 39 -9.34 -4.77 -5.69
CA VAL A 39 -8.54 -5.91 -5.22
C VAL A 39 -9.36 -6.90 -4.40
N LEU A 40 -10.29 -6.43 -3.59
CA LEU A 40 -11.18 -7.29 -2.82
C LEU A 40 -12.15 -8.08 -3.69
N ASP A 41 -12.58 -7.50 -4.82
CA ASP A 41 -13.41 -8.18 -5.81
C ASP A 41 -12.63 -9.27 -6.55
N GLN A 42 -11.39 -8.99 -6.95
CA GLN A 42 -10.58 -9.89 -7.75
C GLN A 42 -9.80 -10.93 -6.96
N VAL A 43 -9.52 -10.67 -5.69
CA VAL A 43 -8.68 -11.52 -4.82
C VAL A 43 -9.44 -11.82 -3.53
N PRO A 44 -10.35 -12.80 -3.53
CA PRO A 44 -11.28 -13.03 -2.42
C PRO A 44 -10.65 -13.32 -1.06
N TYR A 45 -9.46 -13.94 -1.00
CA TYR A 45 -8.80 -14.22 0.28
C TYR A 45 -8.37 -12.95 1.04
N LEU A 46 -8.20 -11.82 0.35
CA LEU A 46 -7.87 -10.54 0.96
C LEU A 46 -9.06 -9.88 1.69
N ALA A 47 -10.26 -10.41 1.52
CA ALA A 47 -11.43 -9.95 2.26
C ALA A 47 -11.43 -10.40 3.74
N ASP A 48 -10.56 -11.32 4.12
CA ASP A 48 -10.36 -11.67 5.53
C ASP A 48 -9.88 -10.44 6.32
N PRO A 49 -10.52 -10.13 7.47
CA PRO A 49 -10.19 -8.93 8.26
C PRO A 49 -8.72 -8.82 8.68
N SER A 50 -8.00 -9.93 8.77
CA SER A 50 -6.58 -9.95 9.12
C SER A 50 -5.70 -9.27 8.07
N TYR A 51 -6.14 -9.21 6.81
CA TYR A 51 -5.43 -8.52 5.73
C TYR A 51 -5.75 -7.04 5.61
N GLU A 52 -6.80 -6.56 6.26
CA GLU A 52 -7.29 -5.17 6.07
C GLU A 52 -6.20 -4.11 6.23
N PRO A 53 -5.38 -4.08 7.30
CA PRO A 53 -4.31 -3.08 7.43
C PRO A 53 -3.28 -3.14 6.30
N ALA A 54 -2.93 -4.35 5.86
CA ALA A 54 -1.95 -4.55 4.79
C ALA A 54 -2.51 -4.16 3.41
N VAL A 55 -3.78 -4.43 3.16
CA VAL A 55 -4.48 -4.00 1.94
C VAL A 55 -4.52 -2.48 1.84
N TRP A 56 -4.86 -1.78 2.93
CA TRP A 56 -4.86 -0.32 2.95
C TRP A 56 -3.46 0.28 2.82
N ALA A 57 -2.44 -0.32 3.44
CA ALA A 57 -1.05 0.12 3.28
C ALA A 57 -0.59 0.02 1.81
N TRP A 58 -0.89 -1.10 1.16
CA TRP A 58 -0.64 -1.28 -0.26
C TRP A 58 -1.40 -0.26 -1.11
N ALA A 59 -2.70 -0.11 -0.90
CA ALA A 59 -3.54 0.78 -1.70
C ALA A 59 -3.09 2.24 -1.62
N ARG A 60 -2.69 2.72 -0.45
CA ARG A 60 -2.14 4.08 -0.28
C ARG A 60 -0.80 4.26 -0.98
N ALA A 61 0.08 3.28 -0.92
CA ALA A 61 1.36 3.32 -1.62
C ALA A 61 1.14 3.33 -3.15
N GLU A 62 0.30 2.45 -3.65
CA GLU A 62 -0.05 2.35 -5.06
C GLU A 62 -0.74 3.63 -5.57
N ALA A 63 -1.68 4.17 -4.80
CA ALA A 63 -2.36 5.42 -5.14
C ALA A 63 -1.38 6.59 -5.27
N ARG A 64 -0.37 6.67 -4.40
CA ARG A 64 0.69 7.67 -4.51
C ARG A 64 1.54 7.49 -5.76
N VAL A 65 1.83 6.27 -6.13
CA VAL A 65 2.53 5.97 -7.40
C VAL A 65 1.71 6.48 -8.59
N VAL A 66 0.42 6.15 -8.64
CA VAL A 66 -0.48 6.60 -9.72
C VAL A 66 -0.54 8.12 -9.82
N VAL A 67 -0.77 8.79 -8.70
CA VAL A 67 -0.94 10.24 -8.65
C VAL A 67 0.36 10.98 -8.96
N LEU A 68 1.51 10.53 -8.42
CA LEU A 68 2.82 11.11 -8.71
C LEU A 68 3.25 10.90 -10.14
N SER A 69 2.99 9.72 -10.71
CA SER A 69 3.27 9.44 -12.11
C SER A 69 2.52 10.39 -13.02
N ALA A 70 1.22 10.57 -12.82
CA ALA A 70 0.41 11.50 -13.59
C ALA A 70 0.90 12.95 -13.44
N TRP A 71 1.25 13.36 -12.24
CA TRP A 71 1.79 14.70 -11.99
C TRP A 71 3.12 14.94 -12.72
N LEU A 72 4.02 13.96 -12.71
CA LEU A 72 5.31 14.04 -13.42
C LEU A 72 5.13 14.01 -14.94
N ASP A 73 4.13 13.30 -15.45
CA ASP A 73 3.79 13.33 -16.89
C ASP A 73 3.38 14.73 -17.33
N ASP A 74 2.62 15.44 -16.47
CA ASP A 74 2.16 16.81 -16.76
C ASP A 74 3.26 17.87 -16.58
N HIS A 75 4.14 17.73 -15.60
CA HIS A 75 5.12 18.76 -15.22
C HIS A 75 6.55 18.46 -15.68
N GLY A 76 6.82 17.20 -16.07
CA GLY A 76 8.15 16.72 -16.40
C GLY A 76 8.99 16.36 -15.17
N PRO A 77 10.02 15.49 -15.34
CA PRO A 77 10.86 15.03 -14.24
C PRO A 77 11.89 16.05 -13.77
N LEU A 78 12.18 17.07 -14.59
CA LEU A 78 13.15 18.11 -14.31
C LEU A 78 12.44 19.46 -14.14
N ASP A 79 13.03 20.33 -13.33
CA ASP A 79 12.59 21.72 -13.21
C ASP A 79 13.13 22.59 -14.37
N LYS A 80 12.84 23.88 -14.32
CA LYS A 80 13.30 24.84 -15.36
C LYS A 80 14.82 24.98 -15.44
N GLN A 81 15.53 24.62 -14.39
CA GLN A 81 17.00 24.66 -14.31
C GLN A 81 17.63 23.31 -14.67
N GLY A 82 16.83 22.30 -15.04
CA GLY A 82 17.29 20.95 -15.35
C GLY A 82 17.62 20.09 -14.13
N VAL A 83 17.15 20.50 -12.95
CA VAL A 83 17.33 19.74 -11.70
C VAL A 83 16.17 18.76 -11.53
N PRO A 84 16.44 17.50 -11.10
CA PRO A 84 15.38 16.53 -10.81
C PRO A 84 14.42 17.05 -9.76
N ARG A 85 13.12 16.93 -10.05
CA ARG A 85 12.08 17.33 -9.10
C ARG A 85 12.05 16.37 -7.90
N PRO A 86 11.76 16.88 -6.68
CA PRO A 86 11.60 16.02 -5.51
C PRO A 86 10.55 14.91 -5.68
N ALA A 87 9.52 15.16 -6.49
CA ALA A 87 8.49 14.18 -6.83
C ALA A 87 9.05 12.92 -7.51
N LEU A 88 10.15 13.02 -8.26
CA LEU A 88 10.80 11.88 -8.90
C LEU A 88 11.41 10.92 -7.87
N SER A 89 12.06 11.44 -6.84
CA SER A 89 12.60 10.63 -5.74
C SER A 89 11.47 10.01 -4.90
N ALA A 90 10.44 10.79 -4.59
CA ALA A 90 9.26 10.30 -3.88
C ALA A 90 8.55 9.17 -4.65
N LEU A 91 8.43 9.29 -5.97
CA LEU A 91 7.85 8.24 -6.81
C LEU A 91 8.64 6.93 -6.68
N LYS A 92 9.96 6.96 -6.77
CA LYS A 92 10.80 5.77 -6.60
C LYS A 92 10.61 5.10 -5.24
N ASP A 93 10.50 5.90 -4.18
CA ASP A 93 10.30 5.38 -2.83
C ASP A 93 8.92 4.72 -2.69
N PHE A 94 7.87 5.33 -3.24
CA PHE A 94 6.53 4.73 -3.23
C PHE A 94 6.40 3.52 -4.13
N GLU A 95 7.08 3.47 -5.28
CA GLU A 95 7.14 2.28 -6.12
C GLU A 95 7.79 1.10 -5.39
N ARG A 96 8.87 1.36 -4.67
CA ARG A 96 9.54 0.34 -3.86
C ARG A 96 8.63 -0.16 -2.74
N LEU A 97 7.96 0.75 -2.04
CA LEU A 97 7.01 0.41 -0.98
C LEU A 97 5.81 -0.38 -1.53
N ALA A 98 5.22 0.07 -2.63
CA ALA A 98 4.11 -0.61 -3.28
C ALA A 98 4.50 -2.03 -3.72
N SER A 99 5.68 -2.20 -4.30
CA SER A 99 6.22 -3.51 -4.69
C SER A 99 6.38 -4.45 -3.49
N ALA A 100 6.94 -3.96 -2.38
CA ALA A 100 7.06 -4.74 -1.15
C ALA A 100 5.68 -5.15 -0.57
N CYS A 101 4.71 -4.23 -0.62
CA CYS A 101 3.35 -4.53 -0.18
C CYS A 101 2.65 -5.56 -1.09
N ARG A 102 2.82 -5.47 -2.41
CA ARG A 102 2.30 -6.48 -3.35
C ARG A 102 2.85 -7.87 -3.03
N ALA A 103 4.13 -7.97 -2.78
CA ALA A 103 4.77 -9.24 -2.42
C ALA A 103 4.16 -9.84 -1.15
N ARG A 104 3.96 -9.03 -0.11
CA ARG A 104 3.35 -9.47 1.16
C ARG A 104 1.91 -9.96 1.01
N LEU A 105 1.16 -9.37 0.09
CA LEU A 105 -0.24 -9.73 -0.18
C LEU A 105 -0.38 -10.84 -1.23
N GLY A 106 0.71 -11.30 -1.84
CA GLY A 106 0.67 -12.29 -2.91
C GLY A 106 0.02 -11.78 -4.19
N LEU A 107 0.15 -10.48 -4.48
CA LEU A 107 -0.43 -9.85 -5.66
C LEU A 107 0.41 -10.04 -6.92
N ASP A 108 1.65 -10.47 -6.79
CA ASP A 108 2.49 -10.87 -7.92
C ASP A 108 2.59 -12.41 -8.03
N PRO A 109 2.87 -12.95 -9.23
CA PRO A 109 2.88 -14.39 -9.46
C PRO A 109 3.89 -15.16 -8.60
N LEU A 110 5.07 -14.58 -8.36
CA LEU A 110 6.12 -15.22 -7.57
C LEU A 110 5.72 -15.34 -6.10
N SER A 111 5.27 -14.24 -5.51
CA SER A 111 4.82 -14.21 -4.12
C SER A 111 3.62 -15.12 -3.88
N ARG A 112 2.70 -15.18 -4.85
CA ARG A 112 1.56 -16.10 -4.80
C ARG A 112 2.00 -17.55 -4.83
N ALA A 113 3.00 -17.89 -5.65
CA ALA A 113 3.55 -19.23 -5.71
C ALA A 113 4.27 -19.62 -4.40
N GLN A 114 4.96 -18.67 -3.77
CA GLN A 114 5.59 -18.88 -2.46
C GLN A 114 4.55 -19.11 -1.37
N LEU A 115 3.50 -18.29 -1.29
CA LEU A 115 2.39 -18.50 -0.35
C LEU A 115 1.73 -19.85 -0.54
N GLY A 116 1.51 -20.29 -1.77
CA GLY A 116 0.96 -21.61 -2.07
C GLY A 116 1.88 -22.75 -1.62
N ARG A 117 3.18 -22.60 -1.74
CA ARG A 117 4.17 -23.59 -1.23
C ARG A 117 4.17 -23.66 0.28
N ASP A 118 4.11 -22.53 0.96
CA ASP A 118 4.11 -22.47 2.42
C ASP A 118 2.83 -23.11 2.99
N VAL A 119 1.68 -22.86 2.39
CA VAL A 119 0.41 -23.51 2.76
C VAL A 119 0.49 -25.03 2.52
N ALA A 120 1.02 -25.45 1.40
CA ALA A 120 1.19 -26.88 1.11
C ALA A 120 2.17 -27.56 2.09
N ALA A 121 3.27 -26.89 2.45
CA ALA A 121 4.20 -27.38 3.45
C ALA A 121 3.57 -27.55 4.82
N GLN A 122 2.79 -26.58 5.27
CA GLN A 122 2.03 -26.67 6.54
C GLN A 122 1.03 -27.82 6.55
N GLN A 123 0.34 -28.09 5.44
CA GLN A 123 -0.59 -29.22 5.32
C GLN A 123 0.14 -30.56 5.41
N VAL A 124 1.30 -30.69 4.81
CA VAL A 124 2.12 -31.91 4.90
C VAL A 124 2.61 -32.14 6.32
N ASP A 125 3.04 -31.10 7.02
CA ASP A 125 3.50 -31.22 8.41
C ASP A 125 2.37 -31.64 9.36
N LEU A 126 1.18 -31.10 9.19
CA LEU A 126 -0.01 -31.51 9.94
C LEU A 126 -0.37 -32.99 9.68
N ALA A 127 -0.32 -33.45 8.44
CA ALA A 127 -0.59 -34.83 8.10
C ALA A 127 0.38 -35.79 8.80
N ARG A 128 1.67 -35.45 8.84
CA ARG A 128 2.68 -36.21 9.57
C ARG A 128 2.41 -36.29 11.07
N ILE A 129 1.95 -35.19 11.67
CA ILE A 129 1.57 -35.16 13.10
C ILE A 129 0.40 -36.12 13.35
N TYR A 130 -0.63 -36.10 12.52
CA TYR A 130 -1.78 -37.00 12.65
C TYR A 130 -1.38 -38.47 12.47
N GLU A 131 -0.55 -38.78 11.48
CA GLU A 131 -0.01 -40.12 11.27
C GLU A 131 0.78 -40.64 12.49
N ALA A 132 1.60 -39.78 13.10
CA ALA A 132 2.34 -40.13 14.31
C ALA A 132 1.43 -40.42 15.49
N MET A 133 0.36 -39.63 15.69
CA MET A 133 -0.63 -39.86 16.75
C MET A 133 -1.38 -41.20 16.57
N GLU A 134 -1.79 -41.53 15.33
CA GLU A 134 -2.47 -42.81 15.06
C GLU A 134 -1.57 -44.03 15.29
N GLN A 135 -0.24 -43.89 15.10
CA GLN A 135 0.71 -44.95 15.36
C GLN A 135 0.92 -45.19 16.87
N GLU A 136 0.85 -44.13 17.68
CA GLU A 136 0.94 -44.30 19.15
C GLU A 136 -0.30 -44.96 19.73
N ASP A 137 -1.48 -44.65 19.23
CA ASP A 137 -2.76 -45.26 19.68
C ASP A 137 -2.90 -46.76 19.32
N LYS A 138 -2.06 -47.27 18.41
CA LYS A 138 -2.02 -48.70 17.98
C LYS A 138 -1.05 -49.55 18.76
N LYS A 139 -0.27 -48.97 19.65
CA LYS A 139 0.70 -49.68 20.50
C LYS A 139 0.08 -49.99 21.85
#